data_805bfc866055d0cf4192c94535d5231a
#
_entry.id   805bfc866055d0cf4192c94535d5231a
#
_cell.length_a   1.000
_cell.length_b   1.000
_cell.length_c   1.000
_cell.angle_alpha   90.00
_cell.angle_beta   90.00
_cell.angle_gamma   90.00
#
_symmetry.space_group_name_H-M   'P 1'
#
loop_
_entity.id
_entity.type
_entity.pdbx_description
1 polymer ?
#
loop_
_entity_poly.entity_id
_entity_poly.type
_entity_poly.pdbx_seq_one_letter_code
_entity_poly.pdbx_strand_id
1 'polypeptide(L)'
;SGYDLIGFASGIYFGKMHQSVINFAEVNLPENKDVFLICTYGGKPVFDSIKKIVKEKQGRIVGEFSCKGYDTFGPFKLIGGISKGHPDKNDLDNAKAFFKELEKGKWFKSIIMYIVYTYAQKNRDSSHGVSAKVCIRIL
;
A
#
# COMPACT_ATOMS: atom_id res chain seq x y z
N SER A 1 13.66 13.08 -8.20
CA SER A 1 12.69 13.45 -7.16
C SER A 1 13.45 13.83 -5.90
N GLY A 2 13.04 14.90 -5.22
CA GLY A 2 13.69 15.42 -4.01
C GLY A 2 13.37 14.62 -2.73
N TYR A 3 12.84 13.40 -2.85
CA TYR A 3 12.49 12.56 -1.70
C TYR A 3 13.53 11.47 -1.47
N ASP A 4 13.88 11.25 -0.20
CA ASP A 4 14.87 10.26 0.22
C ASP A 4 14.23 8.88 0.38
N LEU A 5 12.97 8.84 0.81
CA LEU A 5 12.20 7.62 1.06
C LEU A 5 10.85 7.68 0.36
N ILE A 6 10.53 6.62 -0.35
CA ILE A 6 9.28 6.50 -1.11
C ILE A 6 8.46 5.33 -0.56
N GLY A 7 7.18 5.58 -0.24
CA GLY A 7 6.26 4.55 0.22
C GLY A 7 5.21 4.19 -0.82
N PHE A 8 4.89 2.91 -0.94
CA PHE A 8 3.74 2.42 -1.69
C PHE A 8 2.77 1.69 -0.77
N ALA A 9 1.52 2.10 -0.79
CA ALA A 9 0.48 1.50 0.04
C ALA A 9 -0.74 1.10 -0.80
N SER A 10 -1.29 -0.08 -0.53
CA SER A 10 -2.48 -0.61 -1.22
C SER A 10 -3.18 -1.68 -0.42
N GLY A 11 -4.45 -1.93 -0.72
CA GLY A 11 -5.08 -3.21 -0.42
C GLY A 11 -4.54 -4.32 -1.33
N ILE A 12 -4.77 -5.57 -0.93
CA ILE A 12 -4.50 -6.74 -1.77
C ILE A 12 -5.76 -7.14 -2.50
N TYR A 13 -5.67 -7.18 -3.83
CA TYR A 13 -6.75 -7.51 -4.75
C TYR A 13 -6.30 -8.65 -5.66
N PHE A 14 -7.02 -9.74 -5.67
CA PHE A 14 -6.68 -10.93 -6.48
C PHE A 14 -5.23 -11.39 -6.30
N GLY A 15 -4.74 -11.39 -5.06
CA GLY A 15 -3.40 -11.85 -4.72
C GLY A 15 -2.26 -10.91 -5.11
N LYS A 16 -2.53 -9.63 -5.37
CA LYS A 16 -1.52 -8.60 -5.63
C LYS A 16 -1.95 -7.22 -5.14
N MET A 17 -1.03 -6.30 -5.02
CA MET A 17 -1.35 -4.88 -4.82
C MET A 17 -2.16 -4.35 -6.01
N HIS A 18 -2.98 -3.33 -5.77
CA HIS A 18 -3.85 -2.78 -6.82
C HIS A 18 -3.03 -2.37 -8.05
N GLN A 19 -3.54 -2.71 -9.24
CA GLN A 19 -2.82 -2.51 -10.50
C GLN A 19 -2.37 -1.06 -10.73
N SER A 20 -3.17 -0.09 -10.26
CA SER A 20 -2.79 1.33 -10.38
C SER A 20 -1.52 1.69 -9.60
N VAL A 21 -1.26 1.04 -8.45
CA VAL A 21 -0.02 1.24 -7.68
C VAL A 21 1.16 0.65 -8.44
N ILE A 22 0.97 -0.55 -8.98
CA ILE A 22 1.98 -1.25 -9.78
C ILE A 22 2.37 -0.41 -11.00
N ASN A 23 1.39 -0.01 -11.82
CA ASN A 23 1.63 0.83 -13.00
C ASN A 23 2.28 2.18 -12.64
N PHE A 24 1.84 2.78 -11.53
CA PHE A 24 2.44 4.03 -11.07
C PHE A 24 3.90 3.85 -10.68
N ALA A 25 4.23 2.78 -9.97
CA ALA A 25 5.61 2.48 -9.57
C ALA A 25 6.51 2.20 -10.78
N GLU A 26 6.03 1.43 -11.75
CA GLU A 26 6.78 1.14 -12.99
C GLU A 26 7.23 2.41 -13.70
N VAL A 27 6.33 3.39 -13.81
CA VAL A 27 6.58 4.63 -14.54
C VAL A 27 7.33 5.68 -13.72
N ASN A 28 7.01 5.80 -12.43
CA ASN A 28 7.39 6.97 -11.65
C ASN A 28 8.44 6.70 -10.56
N LEU A 29 8.74 5.44 -10.22
CA LEU A 29 9.77 5.15 -9.24
C LEU A 29 11.16 5.45 -9.83
N PRO A 30 11.90 6.41 -9.27
CA PRO A 30 13.27 6.68 -9.71
C PRO A 30 14.20 5.53 -9.30
N GLU A 31 15.31 5.41 -10.01
CA GLU A 31 16.34 4.42 -9.68
C GLU A 31 17.03 4.72 -8.35
N ASN A 32 17.59 3.67 -7.74
CA ASN A 32 18.42 3.74 -6.53
C ASN A 32 17.73 4.41 -5.32
N LYS A 33 16.39 4.22 -5.17
CA LYS A 33 15.64 4.79 -4.03
C LYS A 33 15.39 3.77 -2.93
N ASP A 34 15.38 4.29 -1.70
CA ASP A 34 14.85 3.54 -0.56
C ASP A 34 13.32 3.55 -0.61
N VAL A 35 12.73 2.37 -0.43
CA VAL A 35 11.28 2.15 -0.56
C VAL A 35 10.75 1.40 0.65
N PHE A 36 9.60 1.81 1.16
CA PHE A 36 8.83 1.00 2.09
C PHE A 36 7.46 0.62 1.51
N LEU A 37 6.94 -0.50 1.97
CA LEU A 37 5.71 -1.08 1.44
C LEU A 37 4.68 -1.26 2.56
N ILE A 38 3.42 -0.94 2.27
CA ILE A 38 2.30 -1.15 3.18
C ILE A 38 1.17 -1.85 2.43
N CYS A 39 0.57 -2.88 3.04
CA CYS A 39 -0.67 -3.41 2.51
C CYS A 39 -1.69 -3.78 3.60
N THR A 40 -2.96 -3.69 3.23
CA THR A 40 -4.05 -4.32 3.95
C THR A 40 -4.53 -5.55 3.17
N TYR A 41 -4.90 -6.61 3.85
CA TYR A 41 -5.28 -7.87 3.21
C TYR A 41 -6.41 -8.56 3.96
N GLY A 42 -7.27 -9.26 3.21
CA GLY A 42 -8.26 -10.17 3.79
C GLY A 42 -7.66 -11.53 4.10
N GLY A 43 -6.97 -12.15 3.14
CA GLY A 43 -6.35 -13.47 3.25
C GLY A 43 -4.89 -13.41 3.71
N LYS A 44 -3.98 -12.99 2.85
CA LYS A 44 -2.54 -12.88 3.13
C LYS A 44 -1.91 -11.64 2.50
N PRO A 45 -0.83 -11.10 3.09
CA PRO A 45 -0.07 -10.02 2.47
C PRO A 45 0.68 -10.52 1.23
N VAL A 46 0.76 -9.69 0.18
CA VAL A 46 1.49 -10.01 -1.05
C VAL A 46 2.16 -8.74 -1.59
N PHE A 47 3.49 -8.80 -1.74
CA PHE A 47 4.29 -7.68 -2.25
C PHE A 47 5.11 -8.03 -3.49
N ASP A 48 4.97 -9.25 -4.05
CA ASP A 48 5.88 -9.77 -5.06
C ASP A 48 6.00 -8.87 -6.29
N SER A 49 4.88 -8.37 -6.80
CA SER A 49 4.87 -7.51 -8.00
C SER A 49 5.62 -6.20 -7.78
N ILE A 50 5.39 -5.53 -6.63
CA ILE A 50 6.06 -4.25 -6.35
C ILE A 50 7.54 -4.46 -6.02
N LYS A 51 7.89 -5.56 -5.34
CA LYS A 51 9.29 -5.91 -5.04
C LYS A 51 10.10 -6.13 -6.32
N LYS A 52 9.50 -6.75 -7.33
CA LYS A 52 10.14 -6.92 -8.64
C LYS A 52 10.48 -5.58 -9.27
N ILE A 53 9.53 -4.64 -9.29
CA ILE A 53 9.74 -3.30 -9.83
C ILE A 53 10.85 -2.55 -9.07
N VAL A 54 10.80 -2.58 -7.73
CA VAL A 54 11.84 -1.94 -6.91
C VAL A 54 13.22 -2.50 -7.23
N LYS A 55 13.34 -3.83 -7.40
CA LYS A 55 14.59 -4.48 -7.79
C LYS A 55 15.05 -4.07 -9.20
N GLU A 56 14.15 -4.02 -10.18
CA GLU A 56 14.46 -3.58 -11.55
C GLU A 56 14.94 -2.13 -11.60
N LYS A 57 14.43 -1.29 -10.70
CA LYS A 57 14.87 0.11 -10.51
C LYS A 57 16.10 0.24 -9.58
N GLN A 58 16.77 -0.87 -9.24
CA GLN A 58 17.93 -0.88 -8.33
C GLN A 58 17.64 -0.24 -6.96
N GLY A 59 16.35 -0.17 -6.58
CA GLY A 59 15.90 0.35 -5.31
C GLY A 59 16.11 -0.65 -4.16
N ARG A 60 16.05 -0.16 -2.94
CA ARG A 60 16.17 -0.97 -1.74
C ARG A 60 14.89 -0.91 -0.90
N ILE A 61 14.36 -2.07 -0.54
CA ILE A 61 13.23 -2.14 0.40
C ILE A 61 13.78 -2.05 1.82
N VAL A 62 13.39 -0.99 2.52
CA VAL A 62 13.84 -0.68 3.89
C VAL A 62 12.82 -1.02 4.95
N GLY A 63 11.59 -1.35 4.56
CA GLY A 63 10.56 -1.79 5.49
C GLY A 63 9.30 -2.28 4.79
N GLU A 64 8.62 -3.22 5.43
CA GLU A 64 7.34 -3.77 4.99
C GLU A 64 6.39 -3.82 6.19
N PHE A 65 5.19 -3.30 6.02
CA PHE A 65 4.13 -3.40 6.99
C PHE A 65 2.87 -3.95 6.35
N SER A 66 2.19 -4.83 7.06
CA SER A 66 0.90 -5.35 6.61
C SER A 66 -0.03 -5.58 7.79
N CYS A 67 -1.30 -5.33 7.59
CA CYS A 67 -2.33 -5.66 8.56
C CYS A 67 -3.58 -6.21 7.88
N LYS A 68 -4.42 -6.87 8.67
CA LYS A 68 -5.71 -7.34 8.17
C LYS A 68 -6.59 -6.15 7.77
N GLY A 69 -7.41 -6.36 6.76
CA GLY A 69 -8.45 -5.43 6.33
C GLY A 69 -9.76 -6.17 6.10
N TYR A 70 -10.87 -5.54 6.38
CA TYR A 70 -12.18 -6.13 6.14
C TYR A 70 -12.37 -6.33 4.62
N ASP A 71 -12.59 -7.60 4.24
CA ASP A 71 -12.73 -7.99 2.85
C ASP A 71 -14.08 -8.68 2.61
N THR A 72 -14.84 -8.10 1.71
CA THR A 72 -16.16 -8.62 1.27
C THR A 72 -16.17 -9.05 -0.18
N PHE A 73 -14.99 -9.20 -0.80
CA PHE A 73 -14.89 -9.49 -2.22
C PHE A 73 -15.17 -10.96 -2.55
N GLY A 74 -15.81 -11.20 -3.69
CA GLY A 74 -16.06 -12.53 -4.21
C GLY A 74 -16.86 -13.42 -3.27
N PRO A 75 -16.44 -14.66 -3.02
CA PRO A 75 -17.16 -15.60 -2.16
C PRO A 75 -17.28 -15.15 -0.70
N PHE A 76 -16.38 -14.29 -0.23
CA PHE A 76 -16.44 -13.76 1.13
C PHE A 76 -17.70 -12.92 1.41
N LYS A 77 -18.28 -12.33 0.36
CA LYS A 77 -19.56 -11.61 0.46
C LYS A 77 -20.70 -12.49 0.97
N LEU A 78 -20.71 -13.77 0.59
CA LEU A 78 -21.76 -14.73 0.97
C LEU A 78 -21.75 -15.06 2.46
N ILE A 79 -20.57 -14.98 3.10
CA ILE A 79 -20.40 -15.23 4.54
C ILE A 79 -20.30 -13.94 5.36
N GLY A 80 -20.62 -12.79 4.75
CA GLY A 80 -20.59 -11.48 5.41
C GLY A 80 -19.19 -10.87 5.53
N GLY A 81 -18.20 -11.36 4.75
CA GLY A 81 -16.82 -10.87 4.71
C GLY A 81 -15.89 -11.56 5.71
N ILE A 82 -14.61 -11.39 5.50
CA ILE A 82 -13.54 -11.86 6.38
C ILE A 82 -12.81 -10.68 7.04
N SER A 83 -12.13 -10.93 8.15
CA SER A 83 -11.37 -9.92 8.90
C SER A 83 -12.21 -8.72 9.35
N LYS A 84 -13.46 -8.96 9.78
CA LYS A 84 -14.33 -7.93 10.35
C LYS A 84 -13.65 -7.23 11.52
N GLY A 85 -13.81 -5.90 11.58
CA GLY A 85 -13.22 -5.07 12.62
C GLY A 85 -11.76 -4.70 12.38
N HIS A 86 -11.15 -5.11 11.25
CA HIS A 86 -9.80 -4.73 10.88
C HIS A 86 -9.79 -3.70 9.73
N PRO A 87 -8.84 -2.75 9.72
CA PRO A 87 -7.81 -2.53 10.75
C PRO A 87 -8.40 -2.11 12.09
N ASP A 88 -7.93 -2.72 13.18
CA ASP A 88 -8.30 -2.35 14.54
C ASP A 88 -7.30 -1.37 15.18
N LYS A 89 -7.49 -1.07 16.47
CA LYS A 89 -6.60 -0.18 17.20
C LYS A 89 -5.16 -0.70 17.25
N ASN A 90 -4.97 -2.01 17.41
CA ASN A 90 -3.65 -2.63 17.45
C ASN A 90 -2.95 -2.52 16.08
N ASP A 91 -3.69 -2.74 14.99
CA ASP A 91 -3.17 -2.56 13.63
C ASP A 91 -2.66 -1.13 13.41
N LEU A 92 -3.43 -0.13 13.90
CA LEU A 92 -3.04 1.28 13.80
C LEU A 92 -1.82 1.62 14.68
N ASP A 93 -1.76 1.08 15.89
CA ASP A 93 -0.62 1.32 16.78
C ASP A 93 0.65 0.63 16.24
N ASN A 94 0.54 -0.57 15.65
CA ASN A 94 1.63 -1.24 14.96
C ASN A 94 2.10 -0.45 13.72
N ALA A 95 1.18 0.13 12.95
CA ALA A 95 1.54 0.99 11.83
C ALA A 95 2.33 2.22 12.29
N LYS A 96 1.91 2.88 13.37
CA LYS A 96 2.66 4.00 13.95
C LYS A 96 4.05 3.58 14.43
N ALA A 97 4.16 2.42 15.07
CA ALA A 97 5.44 1.87 15.50
C ALA A 97 6.36 1.61 14.31
N PHE A 98 5.83 1.03 13.23
CA PHE A 98 6.56 0.82 11.98
C PHE A 98 7.15 2.12 11.42
N PHE A 99 6.37 3.20 11.35
CA PHE A 99 6.87 4.49 10.90
C PHE A 99 7.96 5.05 11.82
N LYS A 100 7.80 4.94 13.13
CA LYS A 100 8.83 5.36 14.09
C LYS A 100 10.14 4.60 13.91
N GLU A 101 10.09 3.32 13.59
CA GLU A 101 11.29 2.52 13.30
C GLU A 101 11.94 2.92 11.98
N LEU A 102 11.15 3.23 10.95
CA LEU A 102 11.69 3.76 9.69
C LEU A 102 12.43 5.08 9.92
N GLU A 103 11.88 5.97 10.74
CA GLU A 103 12.51 7.26 11.07
C GLU A 103 13.83 7.10 11.83
N LYS A 104 13.94 6.12 12.73
CA LYS A 104 15.18 5.84 13.48
C LYS A 104 16.30 5.28 12.62
N GLY A 105 15.96 4.55 11.56
CA GLY A 105 16.92 3.79 10.76
C GLY A 105 17.83 4.62 9.86
N LYS A 106 17.44 5.86 9.50
CA LYS A 106 18.20 6.77 8.63
C LYS A 106 17.72 8.21 8.70
N TRP A 107 18.62 9.12 8.33
CA TRP A 107 18.42 10.57 8.19
C TRP A 107 17.53 10.89 6.96
N PHE A 108 16.28 10.42 6.94
CA PHE A 108 15.35 10.81 5.90
C PHE A 108 14.87 12.23 6.15
N LYS A 109 15.28 13.17 5.31
CA LYS A 109 14.83 14.57 5.38
C LYS A 109 13.47 14.77 4.72
N SER A 110 13.07 13.87 3.84
CA SER A 110 11.79 13.95 3.15
C SER A 110 11.26 12.57 2.77
N ILE A 111 10.02 12.31 3.15
CA ILE A 111 9.29 11.07 2.87
C ILE A 111 8.08 11.39 2.02
N ILE A 112 7.85 10.64 0.98
CA ILE A 112 6.61 10.65 0.22
C ILE A 112 5.99 9.26 0.23
N MET A 113 4.68 9.20 0.46
CA MET A 113 3.93 7.96 0.39
C MET A 113 2.83 8.06 -0.68
N TYR A 114 2.81 7.12 -1.59
CA TYR A 114 1.76 6.97 -2.59
C TYR A 114 0.73 5.96 -2.10
N ILE A 115 -0.46 6.45 -1.77
CA ILE A 115 -1.58 5.63 -1.34
C ILE A 115 -2.62 5.62 -2.44
N VAL A 116 -3.02 4.44 -2.87
CA VAL A 116 -4.19 4.27 -3.73
C VAL A 116 -5.31 3.68 -2.90
N TYR A 117 -6.31 4.51 -2.61
CA TYR A 117 -7.58 4.05 -2.07
C TYR A 117 -8.53 3.74 -3.23
N THR A 118 -8.94 2.50 -3.34
CA THR A 118 -10.12 2.19 -4.12
C THR A 118 -11.33 2.37 -3.20
N TYR A 119 -11.97 3.51 -3.31
CA TYR A 119 -13.28 3.69 -2.70
C TYR A 119 -14.28 2.94 -3.59
N ALA A 120 -14.82 1.84 -3.10
CA ALA A 120 -16.00 1.24 -3.69
C ALA A 120 -17.17 2.18 -3.40
N GLN A 121 -17.34 3.20 -4.22
CA GLN A 121 -18.61 3.94 -4.20
C GLN A 121 -19.72 3.01 -4.66
N LYS A 122 -20.67 2.81 -3.76
CA LYS A 122 -21.94 2.17 -4.01
C LYS A 122 -22.81 3.09 -4.88
N ASN A 123 -22.42 3.27 -6.14
CA ASN A 123 -23.28 3.86 -7.14
C ASN A 123 -23.68 2.77 -8.13
N ARG A 124 -24.97 2.46 -8.13
CA ARG A 124 -25.64 1.80 -9.24
C ARG A 124 -25.43 2.70 -10.46
N ASP A 125 -24.88 2.14 -11.50
CA ASP A 125 -24.58 2.73 -12.81
C ASP A 125 -23.18 3.31 -12.94
N SER A 126 -22.39 2.49 -13.51
CA SER A 126 -21.38 2.72 -14.56
C SER A 126 -20.06 2.00 -14.35
N SER A 127 -19.73 1.28 -15.37
CA SER A 127 -18.50 0.55 -15.67
C SER A 127 -17.30 1.46 -15.91
N HIS A 128 -16.79 2.16 -14.89
CA HIS A 128 -15.47 2.79 -14.98
C HIS A 128 -14.91 3.00 -13.57
N GLY A 129 -13.82 2.31 -13.28
CA GLY A 129 -13.12 2.44 -12.01
C GLY A 129 -12.53 3.83 -11.85
N VAL A 130 -12.96 4.56 -10.85
CA VAL A 130 -12.36 5.84 -10.47
C VAL A 130 -11.12 5.56 -9.65
N SER A 131 -9.96 5.81 -10.24
CA SER A 131 -8.68 5.81 -9.55
C SER A 131 -8.51 7.13 -8.81
N ALA A 132 -8.69 7.14 -7.50
CA ALA A 132 -8.32 8.30 -6.68
C ALA A 132 -6.84 8.18 -6.28
N LYS A 133 -6.00 9.05 -6.84
CA LYS A 133 -4.62 9.24 -6.38
C LYS A 133 -4.65 10.15 -5.17
N VAL A 134 -4.30 9.63 -3.99
CA VAL A 134 -4.01 10.48 -2.83
C VAL A 134 -2.51 10.44 -2.59
N CYS A 135 -1.87 11.58 -2.79
CA CYS A 135 -0.47 11.77 -2.43
C CYS A 135 -0.44 12.41 -1.05
N ILE A 136 0.02 11.69 -0.03
CA ILE A 136 0.23 12.25 1.31
C ILE A 136 1.72 12.57 1.42
N ARG A 137 2.02 13.85 1.54
CA ARG A 137 3.35 14.33 1.92
C ARG A 137 3.46 14.23 3.43
N ILE A 138 4.34 13.38 3.92
CA ILE A 138 4.75 13.35 5.32
C ILE A 138 6.04 14.18 5.39
N LEU A 139 6.00 15.24 6.14
CA LEU A 139 7.15 16.13 6.41
C LEU A 139 8.04 15.48 7.44
#